data_316e32f3122ac2247c1e658b33724ad1
#
_entry.id   316e32f3122ac2247c1e658b33724ad1
#
_cell.length_a   1.000
_cell.length_b   1.000
_cell.length_c   1.000
_cell.angle_alpha   90.00
_cell.angle_beta   90.00
_cell.angle_gamma   90.00
#
_symmetry.space_group_name_H-M   'P 1'
#
loop_
_entity.id
_entity.type
_entity.pdbx_description
1 polymer ?
#
loop_
_entity_poly.entity_id
_entity_poly.type
_entity_poly.pdbx_seq_one_letter_code
_entity_poly.pdbx_strand_id
1 'polypeptide(L)'
;YLNEGMGANGNRIIDRYSVQEMCKPRQFMKPGVYYGYGLETKQLGDMTVIEHGGSLPGVSSNLSFCPQAGIGVIVLCNTMDVPVYAIGDAALRACCGLPLLEEKISHAPYQWTDEEKRQLAGDYISGEGDSFSLQIEEDGSLSMTLNGKYTELIPVYPWQGMVRKKYTDVYLTAIRDEDGKV
;
A
#
# COMPACT_ATOMS: atom_id res chain seq x y z
N TYR A 1 -1.21 -3.33 20.68
CA TYR A 1 -0.34 -4.20 19.89
C TYR A 1 1.05 -4.33 20.53
N LEU A 2 1.77 -3.25 20.81
CA LEU A 2 3.13 -3.29 21.40
C LEU A 2 3.21 -4.04 22.74
N ASN A 3 2.15 -4.01 23.53
CA ASN A 3 2.03 -4.76 24.79
C ASN A 3 1.44 -6.16 24.60
N GLU A 4 1.56 -6.73 23.41
CA GLU A 4 1.10 -8.11 23.13
C GLU A 4 -0.35 -8.39 23.57
N GLY A 5 -1.24 -7.44 23.40
CA GLY A 5 -2.65 -7.54 23.73
C GLY A 5 -3.02 -7.20 25.16
N MET A 6 -2.08 -6.67 25.96
CA MET A 6 -2.36 -6.15 27.29
C MET A 6 -2.78 -4.68 27.20
N GLY A 7 -3.87 -4.33 27.85
CA GLY A 7 -4.31 -2.95 28.02
C GLY A 7 -3.49 -2.21 29.08
N ALA A 8 -3.62 -0.88 29.12
CA ALA A 8 -2.89 -0.01 30.05
C ALA A 8 -3.22 -0.31 31.54
N ASN A 9 -4.39 -0.85 31.80
CA ASN A 9 -4.82 -1.28 33.14
C ASN A 9 -4.36 -2.67 33.55
N GLY A 10 -3.51 -3.32 32.75
CA GLY A 10 -3.01 -4.68 32.99
C GLY A 10 -3.98 -5.80 32.61
N ASN A 11 -5.18 -5.48 32.12
CA ASN A 11 -6.11 -6.48 31.63
C ASN A 11 -5.76 -6.93 30.22
N ARG A 12 -5.89 -8.24 29.94
CA ARG A 12 -5.73 -8.76 28.58
C ARG A 12 -6.98 -8.44 27.76
N ILE A 13 -6.77 -7.75 26.62
CA ILE A 13 -7.83 -7.38 25.66
C ILE A 13 -7.92 -8.46 24.57
N ILE A 14 -6.76 -8.92 24.09
CA ILE A 14 -6.63 -9.96 23.07
C ILE A 14 -5.41 -10.84 23.42
N ASP A 15 -5.43 -12.12 23.10
CA ASP A 15 -4.30 -12.99 23.37
C ASP A 15 -3.09 -12.68 22.49
N ARG A 16 -1.90 -13.05 22.98
CA ARG A 16 -0.63 -12.78 22.29
C ARG A 16 -0.57 -13.40 20.90
N TYR A 17 -1.07 -14.61 20.75
CA TYR A 17 -1.05 -15.33 19.48
C TYR A 17 -1.89 -14.58 18.43
N SER A 18 -3.08 -14.13 18.81
CA SER A 18 -3.94 -13.35 17.91
C SER A 18 -3.28 -12.03 17.47
N VAL A 19 -2.59 -11.32 18.38
CA VAL A 19 -1.80 -10.11 18.00
C VAL A 19 -0.74 -10.47 16.96
N GLN A 20 0.00 -11.55 17.18
CA GLN A 20 1.03 -12.00 16.24
C GLN A 20 0.44 -12.40 14.89
N GLU A 21 -0.70 -13.07 14.87
CA GLU A 21 -1.40 -13.44 13.64
C GLU A 21 -1.90 -12.23 12.86
N MET A 22 -2.38 -11.19 13.55
CA MET A 22 -2.80 -9.92 12.90
C MET A 22 -1.63 -9.21 12.22
N CYS A 23 -0.43 -9.30 12.77
CA CYS A 23 0.77 -8.64 12.26
C CYS A 23 1.48 -9.42 11.13
N LYS A 24 1.04 -10.64 10.80
CA LYS A 24 1.69 -11.43 9.75
C LYS A 24 1.35 -10.91 8.34
N PRO A 25 2.35 -10.82 7.44
CA PRO A 25 2.09 -10.56 6.03
C PRO A 25 1.32 -11.74 5.41
N ARG A 26 0.21 -11.47 4.73
CA ARG A 26 -0.64 -12.51 4.12
C ARG A 26 -0.87 -12.27 2.65
N GLN A 27 -1.51 -11.16 2.31
CA GLN A 27 -1.85 -10.80 0.95
C GLN A 27 -0.88 -9.74 0.44
N PHE A 28 -0.28 -9.98 -0.74
CA PHE A 28 0.52 -8.97 -1.42
C PHE A 28 -0.37 -7.77 -1.81
N MET A 29 0.07 -6.56 -1.52
CA MET A 29 -0.59 -5.32 -1.92
C MET A 29 0.19 -4.58 -3.01
N LYS A 30 1.47 -4.35 -2.75
CA LYS A 30 2.40 -3.65 -3.63
C LYS A 30 3.83 -4.02 -3.23
N PRO A 31 4.85 -3.72 -4.04
CA PRO A 31 6.23 -4.03 -3.71
C PRO A 31 6.59 -3.63 -2.27
N GLY A 32 7.03 -4.60 -1.50
CA GLY A 32 7.44 -4.42 -0.10
C GLY A 32 6.31 -4.26 0.92
N VAL A 33 5.03 -4.28 0.51
CA VAL A 33 3.88 -4.13 1.42
C VAL A 33 2.91 -5.29 1.28
N TYR A 34 2.52 -5.84 2.41
CA TYR A 34 1.55 -6.94 2.53
C TYR A 34 0.41 -6.54 3.46
N TYR A 35 -0.76 -7.13 3.27
CA TYR A 35 -1.92 -6.94 4.14
C TYR A 35 -2.17 -8.19 4.98
N GLY A 36 -2.40 -8.02 6.29
CA GLY A 36 -2.77 -9.06 7.23
C GLY A 36 -4.24 -8.97 7.64
N TYR A 37 -4.52 -9.21 8.90
CA TYR A 37 -5.86 -9.03 9.47
C TYR A 37 -6.06 -7.58 9.94
N GLY A 38 -6.44 -6.71 8.98
CA GLY A 38 -6.70 -5.29 9.23
C GLY A 38 -5.43 -4.44 9.43
N LEU A 39 -4.25 -4.96 9.10
CA LEU A 39 -2.98 -4.27 9.23
C LEU A 39 -2.11 -4.52 8.00
N GLU A 40 -1.39 -3.49 7.58
CA GLU A 40 -0.35 -3.56 6.57
C GLU A 40 0.99 -3.88 7.23
N THR A 41 1.83 -4.61 6.52
CA THR A 41 3.18 -4.98 6.98
C THR A 41 4.18 -4.60 5.91
N LYS A 42 5.24 -3.88 6.30
CA LYS A 42 6.35 -3.49 5.41
C LYS A 42 7.69 -3.54 6.12
N GLN A 43 8.78 -3.38 5.38
CA GLN A 43 10.13 -3.22 5.93
C GLN A 43 10.54 -1.75 5.97
N LEU A 44 11.24 -1.36 7.02
CA LEU A 44 11.88 -0.07 7.22
C LEU A 44 13.33 -0.31 7.63
N GLY A 45 14.24 -0.40 6.65
CA GLY A 45 15.56 -1.00 6.89
C GLY A 45 15.41 -2.46 7.31
N ASP A 46 16.04 -2.86 8.41
CA ASP A 46 15.97 -4.23 8.96
C ASP A 46 14.77 -4.45 9.90
N MET A 47 13.91 -3.44 10.07
CA MET A 47 12.76 -3.51 10.98
C MET A 47 11.47 -3.75 10.22
N THR A 48 10.60 -4.56 10.83
CA THR A 48 9.23 -4.73 10.36
C THR A 48 8.33 -3.65 10.95
N VAL A 49 7.66 -2.90 10.09
CA VAL A 49 6.64 -1.93 10.48
C VAL A 49 5.27 -2.50 10.18
N ILE A 50 4.40 -2.39 11.17
CA ILE A 50 2.99 -2.74 11.09
C ILE A 50 2.21 -1.44 11.14
N GLU A 51 1.29 -1.25 10.20
CA GLU A 51 0.55 0.01 10.10
C GLU A 51 -0.85 -0.15 9.54
N HIS A 52 -1.65 0.88 9.68
CA HIS A 52 -2.88 1.08 8.93
C HIS A 52 -3.23 2.56 8.88
N GLY A 53 -3.63 3.03 7.70
CA GLY A 53 -4.11 4.40 7.50
C GLY A 53 -5.62 4.49 7.46
N GLY A 54 -6.11 5.71 7.52
CA GLY A 54 -7.51 6.03 7.34
C GLY A 54 -7.69 7.40 6.70
N SER A 55 -8.69 7.53 5.83
CA SER A 55 -9.06 8.79 5.22
C SER A 55 -10.58 8.84 5.07
N LEU A 56 -11.16 9.93 5.53
CA LEU A 56 -12.57 10.30 5.34
C LEU A 56 -12.62 11.77 4.94
N PRO A 57 -13.75 12.29 4.42
CA PRO A 57 -13.89 13.70 4.15
C PRO A 57 -13.48 14.56 5.36
N GLY A 58 -12.43 15.38 5.19
CA GLY A 58 -11.91 16.29 6.20
C GLY A 58 -10.89 15.71 7.18
N VAL A 59 -10.54 14.42 7.12
CA VAL A 59 -9.55 13.82 8.03
C VAL A 59 -8.66 12.81 7.34
N SER A 60 -7.42 12.66 7.83
CA SER A 60 -6.50 11.59 7.46
C SER A 60 -5.77 11.10 8.71
N SER A 61 -5.45 9.83 8.76
CA SER A 61 -4.75 9.23 9.90
C SER A 61 -3.82 8.10 9.47
N ASN A 62 -2.80 7.84 10.28
CA ASN A 62 -1.95 6.66 10.21
C ASN A 62 -1.62 6.21 11.63
N LEU A 63 -1.74 4.93 11.89
CA LEU A 63 -1.16 4.23 13.03
C LEU A 63 -0.05 3.35 12.50
N SER A 64 1.17 3.51 13.00
CA SER A 64 2.29 2.65 12.65
C SER A 64 3.09 2.26 13.89
N PHE A 65 3.64 1.07 13.91
CA PHE A 65 4.46 0.61 15.01
C PHE A 65 5.50 -0.41 14.57
N CYS A 66 6.62 -0.43 15.29
CA CYS A 66 7.72 -1.38 15.11
C CYS A 66 7.83 -2.23 16.38
N PRO A 67 7.39 -3.51 16.38
CA PRO A 67 7.47 -4.36 17.56
C PRO A 67 8.90 -4.58 18.07
N GLN A 68 9.88 -4.68 17.15
CA GLN A 68 11.28 -4.90 17.50
C GLN A 68 11.88 -3.72 18.27
N ALA A 69 11.48 -2.49 17.94
CA ALA A 69 11.94 -1.28 18.60
C ALA A 69 11.07 -0.89 19.80
N GLY A 70 9.88 -1.48 19.94
CA GLY A 70 8.91 -1.10 20.98
C GLY A 70 8.34 0.33 20.78
N ILE A 71 8.35 0.84 19.54
CA ILE A 71 7.96 2.20 19.21
C ILE A 71 6.68 2.18 18.36
N GLY A 72 5.76 3.09 18.66
CA GLY A 72 4.59 3.36 17.85
C GLY A 72 4.43 4.86 17.57
N VAL A 73 3.86 5.17 16.43
CA VAL A 73 3.56 6.53 15.96
C VAL A 73 2.10 6.60 15.54
N ILE A 74 1.43 7.66 15.92
CA ILE A 74 0.08 7.98 15.47
C ILE A 74 0.13 9.36 14.80
N VAL A 75 -0.33 9.43 13.57
CA VAL A 75 -0.51 10.68 12.82
C VAL A 75 -1.99 10.94 12.67
N LEU A 76 -2.44 12.12 13.09
CA LEU A 76 -3.83 12.56 12.95
C LEU A 76 -3.85 13.93 12.28
N CYS A 77 -4.59 14.06 11.20
CA CYS A 77 -4.74 15.30 10.45
C CYS A 77 -6.22 15.64 10.27
N ASN A 78 -6.55 16.91 10.41
CA ASN A 78 -7.90 17.43 10.19
C ASN A 78 -8.09 17.93 8.74
N THR A 79 -7.44 17.27 7.78
CA THR A 79 -7.55 17.53 6.34
C THR A 79 -7.33 16.23 5.56
N MET A 80 -7.81 16.22 4.32
CA MET A 80 -7.57 15.13 3.36
C MET A 80 -6.25 15.32 2.61
N ASP A 81 -5.85 14.29 1.87
CA ASP A 81 -4.71 14.31 0.94
C ASP A 81 -3.37 14.66 1.61
N VAL A 82 -3.21 14.31 2.88
CA VAL A 82 -1.95 14.42 3.60
C VAL A 82 -1.18 13.10 3.46
N PRO A 83 0.16 13.14 3.23
CA PRO A 83 0.99 11.95 3.14
C PRO A 83 1.24 11.32 4.52
N VAL A 84 0.18 10.93 5.23
CA VAL A 84 0.23 10.45 6.62
C VAL A 84 1.15 9.24 6.82
N TYR A 85 1.25 8.36 5.83
CA TYR A 85 2.19 7.23 5.84
C TYR A 85 3.65 7.71 5.81
N ALA A 86 3.98 8.66 4.92
CA ALA A 86 5.34 9.19 4.85
C ALA A 86 5.73 9.96 6.13
N ILE A 87 4.78 10.66 6.75
CA ILE A 87 4.98 11.33 8.04
C ILE A 87 5.22 10.30 9.15
N GLY A 88 4.43 9.23 9.20
CA GLY A 88 4.60 8.13 10.14
C GLY A 88 5.96 7.46 9.99
N ASP A 89 6.37 7.17 8.76
CA ASP A 89 7.68 6.58 8.45
C ASP A 89 8.84 7.48 8.88
N ALA A 90 8.77 8.77 8.57
CA ALA A 90 9.80 9.71 8.98
C ALA A 90 9.93 9.79 10.51
N ALA A 91 8.79 9.78 11.22
CA ALA A 91 8.77 9.77 12.68
C ALA A 91 9.35 8.48 13.27
N LEU A 92 8.96 7.30 12.74
CA LEU A 92 9.54 6.01 13.14
C LEU A 92 11.05 5.99 12.88
N ARG A 93 11.50 6.42 11.71
CA ARG A 93 12.93 6.52 11.35
C ARG A 93 13.69 7.39 12.36
N ALA A 94 13.16 8.58 12.67
CA ALA A 94 13.76 9.48 13.65
C ALA A 94 13.90 8.82 15.04
N CYS A 95 12.83 8.16 15.51
CA CYS A 95 12.84 7.46 16.79
C CYS A 95 13.81 6.26 16.84
N CYS A 96 14.07 5.65 15.69
CA CYS A 96 14.97 4.48 15.56
C CYS A 96 16.40 4.88 15.16
N GLY A 97 16.71 6.19 15.05
CA GLY A 97 18.04 6.67 14.65
C GLY A 97 18.39 6.40 13.19
N LEU A 98 17.41 6.18 12.33
CA LEU A 98 17.58 5.97 10.90
C LEU A 98 17.51 7.32 10.14
N PRO A 99 18.09 7.40 8.93
CA PRO A 99 17.89 8.56 8.06
C PRO A 99 16.40 8.85 7.84
N LEU A 100 15.97 10.11 7.91
CA LEU A 100 14.56 10.51 7.77
C LEU A 100 13.94 10.14 6.43
N LEU A 101 14.74 10.13 5.38
CA LEU A 101 14.34 9.75 4.04
C LEU A 101 15.04 8.44 3.67
N GLU A 102 14.29 7.56 3.04
CA GLU A 102 14.87 6.39 2.39
C GLU A 102 15.65 6.85 1.16
N GLU A 103 16.87 6.35 0.98
CA GLU A 103 17.50 6.45 -0.33
C GLU A 103 16.58 5.72 -1.31
N LYS A 104 16.04 6.43 -2.28
CA LYS A 104 15.26 5.82 -3.34
C LYS A 104 16.20 4.88 -4.08
N ILE A 105 16.11 3.59 -3.80
CA ILE A 105 16.71 2.58 -4.66
C ILE A 105 15.95 2.71 -5.98
N SER A 106 16.61 3.32 -6.97
CA SER A 106 16.08 3.38 -8.33
C SER A 106 16.10 1.97 -8.88
N HIS A 107 15.02 1.23 -8.69
CA HIS A 107 14.79 0.04 -9.48
C HIS A 107 14.59 0.48 -10.93
N ALA A 108 15.21 -0.23 -11.87
CA ALA A 108 14.87 -0.05 -13.28
C ALA A 108 13.34 -0.17 -13.40
N PRO A 109 12.67 0.76 -14.09
CA PRO A 109 11.23 0.70 -14.24
C PRO A 109 10.85 -0.65 -14.85
N TYR A 110 9.89 -1.34 -14.25
CA TYR A 110 9.33 -2.55 -14.82
C TYR A 110 8.71 -2.21 -16.18
N GLN A 111 8.86 -3.09 -17.14
CA GLN A 111 8.20 -2.96 -18.44
C GLN A 111 7.37 -4.19 -18.68
N TRP A 112 6.08 -4.00 -18.90
CA TRP A 112 5.21 -5.10 -19.28
C TRP A 112 5.61 -5.66 -20.65
N THR A 113 5.63 -6.96 -20.75
CA THR A 113 5.72 -7.66 -22.02
C THR A 113 4.45 -7.44 -22.84
N ASP A 114 4.53 -7.66 -24.15
CA ASP A 114 3.34 -7.53 -25.02
C ASP A 114 2.25 -8.53 -24.65
N GLU A 115 2.61 -9.68 -24.06
CA GLU A 115 1.65 -10.66 -23.57
C GLU A 115 0.91 -10.14 -22.32
N GLU A 116 1.64 -9.56 -21.35
CA GLU A 116 1.04 -8.95 -20.17
C GLU A 116 0.12 -7.78 -20.55
N LYS A 117 0.53 -6.94 -21.49
CA LYS A 117 -0.32 -5.85 -21.99
C LYS A 117 -1.61 -6.36 -22.62
N ARG A 118 -1.54 -7.43 -23.46
CA ARG A 118 -2.73 -8.04 -24.07
C ARG A 118 -3.68 -8.61 -23.04
N GLN A 119 -3.16 -9.20 -21.96
CA GLN A 119 -3.98 -9.76 -20.89
C GLN A 119 -4.54 -8.69 -19.95
N LEU A 120 -3.86 -7.54 -19.83
CA LEU A 120 -4.33 -6.40 -19.05
C LEU A 120 -5.33 -5.52 -19.82
N ALA A 121 -5.29 -5.52 -21.16
CA ALA A 121 -6.19 -4.69 -21.96
C ALA A 121 -7.65 -5.15 -21.79
N GLY A 122 -8.54 -4.20 -21.50
CA GLY A 122 -9.96 -4.48 -21.28
C GLY A 122 -10.68 -3.37 -20.53
N ASP A 123 -11.97 -3.59 -20.31
CA ASP A 123 -12.85 -2.70 -19.56
C ASP A 123 -13.12 -3.28 -18.19
N TYR A 124 -13.01 -2.45 -17.17
CA TYR A 124 -13.09 -2.84 -15.77
C TYR A 124 -14.09 -1.96 -15.01
N ILE A 125 -14.74 -2.55 -14.03
CA ILE A 125 -15.62 -1.84 -13.10
C ILE A 125 -15.18 -2.21 -11.68
N SER A 126 -14.88 -1.20 -10.86
CA SER A 126 -14.58 -1.43 -9.45
C SER A 126 -15.84 -1.81 -8.67
N GLY A 127 -15.68 -2.43 -7.49
CA GLY A 127 -16.79 -2.70 -6.58
C GLY A 127 -17.52 -1.44 -6.09
N GLU A 128 -16.92 -0.27 -6.24
CA GLU A 128 -17.49 1.03 -5.90
C GLU A 128 -18.17 1.73 -7.11
N GLY A 129 -18.11 1.10 -8.29
CA GLY A 129 -18.77 1.58 -9.51
C GLY A 129 -17.90 2.49 -10.39
N ASP A 130 -16.65 2.72 -10.05
CA ASP A 130 -15.71 3.40 -10.95
C ASP A 130 -15.42 2.53 -12.17
N SER A 131 -15.45 3.13 -13.35
CA SER A 131 -15.09 2.47 -14.59
C SER A 131 -13.72 2.91 -15.08
N PHE A 132 -12.91 1.97 -15.53
CA PHE A 132 -11.67 2.25 -16.23
C PHE A 132 -11.44 1.27 -17.37
N SER A 133 -10.73 1.72 -18.38
CA SER A 133 -10.31 0.89 -19.50
C SER A 133 -8.82 0.95 -19.70
N LEU A 134 -8.22 -0.17 -20.07
CA LEU A 134 -6.82 -0.30 -20.47
C LEU A 134 -6.77 -0.63 -21.96
N GLN A 135 -6.07 0.18 -22.75
CA GLN A 135 -5.99 0.04 -24.20
C GLN A 135 -4.54 0.04 -24.66
N ILE A 136 -4.23 -0.83 -25.63
CA ILE A 136 -2.91 -0.83 -26.27
C ILE A 136 -2.95 0.21 -27.40
N GLU A 137 -2.07 1.19 -27.30
CA GLU A 137 -1.92 2.25 -28.29
C GLU A 137 -1.14 1.79 -29.52
N GLU A 138 -1.16 2.60 -30.59
CA GLU A 138 -0.44 2.29 -31.83
C GLU A 138 1.07 2.12 -31.64
N ASP A 139 1.66 2.81 -30.66
CA ASP A 139 3.08 2.70 -30.30
C ASP A 139 3.40 1.50 -29.41
N GLY A 140 2.39 0.68 -29.08
CA GLY A 140 2.51 -0.48 -28.21
C GLY A 140 2.55 -0.16 -26.71
N SER A 141 2.34 1.09 -26.31
CA SER A 141 2.15 1.46 -24.91
C SER A 141 0.77 1.04 -24.40
N LEU A 142 0.63 0.86 -23.08
CA LEU A 142 -0.67 0.62 -22.45
C LEU A 142 -1.16 1.91 -21.81
N SER A 143 -2.27 2.42 -22.28
CA SER A 143 -2.93 3.59 -21.71
C SER A 143 -4.08 3.20 -20.78
N MET A 144 -4.43 4.11 -19.89
CA MET A 144 -5.56 3.96 -18.99
C MET A 144 -6.51 5.15 -19.10
N THR A 145 -7.80 4.86 -19.19
CA THR A 145 -8.86 5.86 -19.05
C THR A 145 -9.66 5.57 -17.80
N LEU A 146 -9.68 6.49 -16.85
CA LEU A 146 -10.43 6.38 -15.59
C LEU A 146 -11.57 7.39 -15.61
N ASN A 147 -12.82 6.90 -15.52
CA ASN A 147 -14.04 7.73 -15.59
C ASN A 147 -14.03 8.72 -16.76
N GLY A 148 -13.60 8.24 -17.95
CA GLY A 148 -13.53 9.04 -19.18
C GLY A 148 -12.34 10.01 -19.29
N LYS A 149 -11.37 9.96 -18.37
CA LYS A 149 -10.16 10.78 -18.39
C LYS A 149 -8.92 9.93 -18.58
N TYR A 150 -8.08 10.34 -19.52
CA TYR A 150 -6.76 9.72 -19.69
C TYR A 150 -5.95 9.84 -18.39
N THR A 151 -5.30 8.74 -18.02
CA THR A 151 -4.50 8.63 -16.82
C THR A 151 -3.25 7.81 -17.15
N GLU A 152 -2.08 8.33 -16.82
CA GLU A 152 -0.83 7.58 -16.99
C GLU A 152 -0.79 6.40 -16.02
N LEU A 153 -0.59 5.20 -16.56
CA LEU A 153 -0.40 3.98 -15.79
C LEU A 153 1.07 3.55 -15.91
N ILE A 154 1.78 3.59 -14.80
CA ILE A 154 3.21 3.29 -14.72
C ILE A 154 3.37 1.80 -14.34
N PRO A 155 4.04 0.97 -15.17
CA PRO A 155 4.34 -0.40 -14.80
C PRO A 155 5.21 -0.47 -13.54
N VAL A 156 4.84 -1.31 -12.58
CA VAL A 156 5.59 -1.47 -11.33
C VAL A 156 6.04 -2.90 -11.12
N TYR A 157 5.18 -3.86 -11.49
CA TYR A 157 5.40 -5.30 -11.32
C TYR A 157 4.57 -6.08 -12.35
N PRO A 158 4.81 -7.38 -12.58
CA PRO A 158 3.87 -8.20 -13.35
C PRO A 158 2.44 -8.00 -12.82
N TRP A 159 1.51 -7.69 -13.71
CA TRP A 159 0.09 -7.50 -13.39
C TRP A 159 -0.21 -6.34 -12.44
N GLN A 160 0.75 -5.46 -12.17
CA GLN A 160 0.53 -4.29 -11.32
C GLN A 160 1.01 -3.00 -11.98
N GLY A 161 0.12 -2.02 -12.01
CA GLY A 161 0.41 -0.65 -12.43
C GLY A 161 0.18 0.34 -11.28
N MET A 162 0.75 1.51 -11.43
CA MET A 162 0.65 2.60 -10.48
C MET A 162 0.14 3.87 -11.16
N VAL A 163 -0.83 4.51 -10.56
CA VAL A 163 -1.28 5.86 -10.92
C VAL A 163 -0.68 6.84 -9.92
N ARG A 164 0.14 7.77 -10.41
CA ARG A 164 0.74 8.80 -9.56
C ARG A 164 -0.26 9.90 -9.26
N LYS A 165 -0.49 10.15 -7.98
CA LYS A 165 -1.27 11.29 -7.49
C LYS A 165 -0.37 12.28 -6.75
N LYS A 166 -0.90 13.47 -6.46
CA LYS A 166 -0.12 14.57 -5.86
C LYS A 166 0.59 14.19 -4.56
N TYR A 167 -0.05 13.39 -3.72
CA TYR A 167 0.47 13.06 -2.38
C TYR A 167 0.55 11.57 -2.10
N THR A 168 0.01 10.72 -2.97
CA THR A 168 0.03 9.27 -2.80
C THR A 168 -0.02 8.59 -4.17
N ASP A 169 0.57 7.43 -4.27
CA ASP A 169 0.46 6.59 -5.44
C ASP A 169 -0.65 5.56 -5.23
N VAL A 170 -1.47 5.33 -6.25
CA VAL A 170 -2.52 4.32 -6.24
C VAL A 170 -2.05 3.13 -7.06
N TYR A 171 -2.08 1.95 -6.48
CA TYR A 171 -1.68 0.71 -7.14
C TYR A 171 -2.91 -0.05 -7.61
N LEU A 172 -2.88 -0.45 -8.86
CA LEU A 172 -3.88 -1.30 -9.49
C LEU A 172 -3.23 -2.66 -9.71
N THR A 173 -3.79 -3.70 -9.12
CA THR A 173 -3.29 -5.06 -9.27
C THR A 173 -4.34 -5.89 -9.98
N ALA A 174 -3.99 -6.45 -11.13
CA ALA A 174 -4.84 -7.40 -11.81
C ALA A 174 -4.81 -8.75 -11.06
N ILE A 175 -5.98 -9.25 -10.71
CA ILE A 175 -6.15 -10.54 -10.04
C ILE A 175 -6.72 -11.50 -11.07
N ARG A 176 -6.11 -12.68 -11.18
CA ARG A 176 -6.63 -13.75 -12.05
C ARG A 176 -7.73 -14.51 -11.33
N ASP A 177 -8.77 -14.86 -12.08
CA ASP A 177 -9.79 -15.78 -11.63
C ASP A 177 -9.26 -17.25 -11.58
N GLU A 178 -10.12 -18.18 -11.19
CA GLU A 178 -9.78 -19.60 -11.10
C GLU A 178 -9.39 -20.21 -12.47
N ASP A 179 -9.82 -19.60 -13.56
CA ASP A 179 -9.49 -19.99 -14.94
C ASP A 179 -8.23 -19.30 -15.48
N GLY A 180 -7.58 -18.45 -14.67
CA GLY A 180 -6.36 -17.73 -15.01
C GLY A 180 -6.59 -16.49 -15.89
N LYS A 181 -7.84 -16.00 -16.02
CA LYS A 181 -8.15 -14.72 -16.69
C LYS A 181 -7.98 -13.55 -15.71
N VAL A 182 -7.50 -12.43 -16.24
CA VAL A 182 -7.41 -11.14 -15.52
C VAL A 182 -8.76 -10.45 -15.57
#